data_6211bbba5d89856b54001c1b485591f7
#
_entry.id   6211bbba5d89856b54001c1b485591f7
#
_cell.length_a   1.000
_cell.length_b   1.000
_cell.length_c   1.000
_cell.angle_alpha   90.00
_cell.angle_beta   90.00
_cell.angle_gamma   90.00
#
_symmetry.space_group_name_H-M   'P 1'
#
loop_
_entity.id
_entity.type
_entity.pdbx_description
1 polymer ?
#
loop_
_entity_poly.entity_id
_entity_poly.type
_entity_poly.pdbx_seq_one_letter_code
_entity_poly.pdbx_strand_id
1 'polypeptide(L)'
;FGAKTRPEGHLEKERIFNKLKDRIFEVPWGSSLCSYDEVQNCKPVMDGFTHDIGFVGSIWGKAGRGNIDSAQQYMFPLLERYTSDLGGPNTQRGHVDDPTHKQILVNAKICPIINAPSWREEKGLMDRFWSIFTLGRFGVADSLGAYDFYNEDEVVVATSAEEYIELSEYYIKNVDKQLPFIEKIQKRIREEY
;
A
#
# COMPACT_ATOMS: atom_id res chain seq x y z
N PHE A 1 28.58 -21.94 16.84
CA PHE A 1 27.54 -21.40 15.92
C PHE A 1 26.77 -22.61 15.42
N GLY A 2 25.60 -22.89 16.06
CA GLY A 2 24.70 -23.98 15.67
C GLY A 2 23.88 -23.51 14.46
N ALA A 3 23.96 -24.24 13.35
CA ALA A 3 23.05 -24.07 12.24
C ALA A 3 21.62 -24.28 12.74
N LYS A 4 20.79 -23.25 12.70
CA LYS A 4 19.35 -23.39 12.94
C LYS A 4 18.80 -24.28 11.82
N THR A 5 18.47 -25.53 12.16
CA THR A 5 17.76 -26.42 11.24
C THR A 5 16.45 -25.75 10.86
N ARG A 6 16.23 -25.50 9.57
CA ARG A 6 14.94 -25.03 9.06
C ARG A 6 13.85 -26.01 9.49
N PRO A 7 12.69 -25.54 9.94
CA PRO A 7 11.59 -26.43 10.29
C PRO A 7 11.26 -27.34 9.12
N GLU A 8 11.03 -28.65 9.38
CA GLU A 8 10.74 -29.66 8.34
C GLU A 8 9.60 -29.23 7.39
N GLY A 9 8.60 -28.52 7.90
CA GLY A 9 7.50 -27.98 7.08
C GLY A 9 7.93 -26.95 6.03
N HIS A 10 9.09 -26.32 6.17
CA HIS A 10 9.62 -25.39 5.15
C HIS A 10 10.24 -26.14 3.96
N LEU A 11 10.92 -27.25 4.24
CA LEU A 11 11.50 -28.09 3.20
C LEU A 11 10.43 -28.78 2.34
N GLU A 12 9.32 -29.18 2.96
CA GLU A 12 8.20 -29.77 2.22
C GLU A 12 7.49 -28.74 1.34
N LYS A 13 7.33 -27.50 1.81
CA LYS A 13 6.80 -26.41 0.99
C LYS A 13 7.71 -26.09 -0.20
N GLU A 14 9.02 -26.00 0.01
CA GLU A 14 10.01 -25.80 -1.07
C GLU A 14 9.97 -26.94 -2.10
N ARG A 15 9.82 -28.18 -1.64
CA ARG A 15 9.71 -29.35 -2.53
C ARG A 15 8.44 -29.31 -3.37
N ILE A 16 7.31 -28.99 -2.76
CA ILE A 16 6.02 -28.82 -3.47
C ILE A 16 6.11 -27.68 -4.47
N PHE A 17 6.64 -26.54 -4.06
CA PHE A 17 6.83 -25.37 -4.93
C PHE A 17 7.69 -25.73 -6.15
N ASN A 18 8.87 -26.33 -5.95
CA ASN A 18 9.77 -26.73 -7.03
C ASN A 18 9.13 -27.75 -7.99
N LYS A 19 8.25 -28.62 -7.51
CA LYS A 19 7.50 -29.59 -8.33
C LYS A 19 6.40 -28.94 -9.16
N LEU A 20 5.85 -27.82 -8.69
CA LEU A 20 4.69 -27.14 -9.29
C LEU A 20 5.04 -25.82 -9.96
N LYS A 21 6.31 -25.37 -9.92
CA LYS A 21 6.72 -24.04 -10.40
C LYS A 21 6.24 -23.70 -11.81
N ASP A 22 6.19 -24.68 -12.70
CA ASP A 22 5.71 -24.48 -14.08
C ASP A 22 4.16 -24.42 -14.19
N ARG A 23 3.45 -24.57 -13.07
CA ARG A 23 1.99 -24.52 -12.94
C ARG A 23 1.51 -23.44 -11.96
N ILE A 24 2.46 -22.70 -11.38
CA ILE A 24 2.16 -21.62 -10.45
C ILE A 24 2.26 -20.32 -11.24
N PHE A 25 1.15 -19.61 -11.30
CA PHE A 25 1.09 -18.26 -11.86
C PHE A 25 1.07 -17.28 -10.70
N GLU A 26 1.94 -16.30 -10.72
CA GLU A 26 1.85 -15.17 -9.81
C GLU A 26 0.65 -14.32 -10.22
N VAL A 27 -0.32 -14.23 -9.33
CA VAL A 27 -1.46 -13.33 -9.50
C VAL A 27 -1.31 -12.25 -8.43
N PRO A 28 -1.17 -10.98 -8.81
CA PRO A 28 -1.12 -9.91 -7.83
C PRO A 28 -2.43 -9.87 -7.03
N TRP A 29 -2.33 -9.57 -5.76
CA TRP A 29 -3.50 -9.33 -4.93
C TRP A 29 -4.25 -8.14 -5.48
N GLY A 30 -5.48 -8.37 -5.94
CA GLY A 30 -6.38 -7.31 -6.37
C GLY A 30 -7.07 -6.65 -5.18
N SER A 31 -7.80 -5.59 -5.45
CA SER A 31 -8.70 -4.96 -4.48
C SER A 31 -10.14 -5.39 -4.76
N SER A 32 -10.85 -5.80 -3.72
CA SER A 32 -12.30 -6.04 -3.76
C SER A 32 -13.11 -4.78 -3.41
N LEU A 33 -12.44 -3.67 -3.09
CA LEU A 33 -13.09 -2.46 -2.60
C LEU A 33 -13.93 -1.76 -3.69
N CYS A 34 -13.51 -1.85 -4.95
CA CYS A 34 -14.20 -1.24 -6.09
C CYS A 34 -14.70 -2.32 -7.05
N SER A 35 -15.92 -2.14 -7.56
CA SER A 35 -16.43 -2.93 -8.68
C SER A 35 -15.70 -2.58 -9.98
N TYR A 36 -15.78 -3.46 -10.97
CA TYR A 36 -15.21 -3.20 -12.31
C TYR A 36 -15.70 -1.88 -12.92
N ASP A 37 -17.00 -1.61 -12.83
CA ASP A 37 -17.60 -0.38 -13.37
C ASP A 37 -17.09 0.87 -12.65
N GLU A 38 -16.92 0.81 -11.31
CA GLU A 38 -16.31 1.91 -10.56
C GLU A 38 -14.88 2.19 -11.01
N VAL A 39 -14.07 1.15 -11.20
CA VAL A 39 -12.68 1.29 -11.68
C VAL A 39 -12.62 1.89 -13.09
N GLN A 40 -13.47 1.41 -14.02
CA GLN A 40 -13.51 1.93 -15.38
C GLN A 40 -13.91 3.40 -15.46
N ASN A 41 -14.77 3.86 -14.55
CA ASN A 41 -15.29 5.23 -14.52
C ASN A 41 -14.56 6.14 -13.52
N CYS A 42 -13.64 5.63 -12.71
CA CYS A 42 -12.93 6.41 -11.72
C CYS A 42 -12.04 7.48 -12.36
N LYS A 43 -12.06 8.66 -11.78
CA LYS A 43 -11.21 9.81 -12.17
C LYS A 43 -10.27 10.17 -11.02
N PRO A 44 -9.12 10.79 -11.32
CA PRO A 44 -8.29 11.36 -10.27
C PRO A 44 -9.09 12.32 -9.38
N VAL A 45 -8.92 12.18 -8.07
CA VAL A 45 -9.53 13.07 -7.08
C VAL A 45 -8.47 14.05 -6.61
N MET A 46 -8.59 15.33 -7.00
CA MET A 46 -7.56 16.35 -6.80
C MET A 46 -7.97 17.48 -5.86
N ASP A 47 -9.20 17.46 -5.35
CA ASP A 47 -9.76 18.45 -4.44
C ASP A 47 -10.74 17.84 -3.44
N GLY A 48 -11.37 18.64 -2.61
CA GLY A 48 -12.36 18.19 -1.63
C GLY A 48 -11.76 17.46 -0.42
N PHE A 49 -10.46 17.56 -0.20
CA PHE A 49 -9.78 16.89 0.92
C PHE A 49 -10.19 17.48 2.26
N THR A 50 -10.50 16.61 3.21
CA THR A 50 -10.82 16.97 4.59
C THR A 50 -9.67 16.70 5.56
N HIS A 51 -8.69 15.90 5.14
CA HIS A 51 -7.49 15.60 5.91
C HIS A 51 -6.28 15.36 4.98
N ASP A 52 -5.11 15.39 5.57
CA ASP A 52 -3.86 15.22 4.80
C ASP A 52 -3.56 13.74 4.56
N ILE A 53 -3.83 12.88 5.54
CA ILE A 53 -3.47 11.46 5.51
C ILE A 53 -4.72 10.61 5.71
N GLY A 54 -4.98 9.69 4.78
CA GLY A 54 -6.00 8.66 4.89
C GLY A 54 -5.39 7.26 4.91
N PHE A 55 -5.73 6.47 5.92
CA PHE A 55 -5.22 5.11 6.02
C PHE A 55 -6.30 4.16 6.48
N VAL A 56 -6.45 3.04 5.80
CA VAL A 56 -7.29 1.93 6.25
C VAL A 56 -6.47 0.66 6.27
N GLY A 57 -6.38 0.07 7.44
CA GLY A 57 -5.62 -1.17 7.64
C GLY A 57 -5.35 -1.43 9.11
N SER A 58 -4.95 -2.65 9.41
CA SER A 58 -4.59 -3.04 10.77
C SER A 58 -3.20 -2.55 11.13
N ILE A 59 -3.05 -1.97 12.33
CA ILE A 59 -1.76 -1.75 12.96
C ILE A 59 -1.65 -2.81 14.05
N TRP A 60 -0.76 -3.79 13.88
CA TRP A 60 -0.68 -4.93 14.76
C TRP A 60 0.76 -5.38 15.00
N GLY A 61 0.92 -6.14 16.05
CA GLY A 61 2.19 -6.78 16.40
C GLY A 61 2.82 -6.22 17.65
N LYS A 62 4.01 -6.72 17.90
CA LYS A 62 4.95 -6.23 18.93
C LYS A 62 6.25 -5.90 18.20
N ALA A 63 7.16 -5.17 18.85
CA ALA A 63 8.48 -4.88 18.29
C ALA A 63 9.12 -6.15 17.69
N GLY A 64 9.54 -6.07 16.43
CA GLY A 64 10.09 -7.18 15.66
C GLY A 64 9.07 -8.19 15.10
N ARG A 65 7.75 -7.96 15.28
CA ARG A 65 6.70 -8.83 14.73
C ARG A 65 5.48 -8.01 14.32
N GLY A 66 5.02 -8.19 13.07
CA GLY A 66 3.89 -7.47 12.52
C GLY A 66 4.29 -6.19 11.80
N ASN A 67 3.37 -5.25 11.66
CA ASN A 67 3.62 -3.99 10.94
C ASN A 67 3.76 -2.76 11.84
N ILE A 68 3.76 -2.94 13.16
CA ILE A 68 3.88 -1.82 14.10
C ILE A 68 5.22 -1.07 13.93
N ASP A 69 6.32 -1.79 13.71
CA ASP A 69 7.63 -1.17 13.49
C ASP A 69 7.64 -0.33 12.20
N SER A 70 6.99 -0.81 11.14
CA SER A 70 6.81 -0.03 9.91
C SER A 70 5.94 1.19 10.14
N ALA A 71 4.82 1.05 10.85
CA ALA A 71 3.96 2.19 11.17
C ALA A 71 4.72 3.26 11.99
N GLN A 72 5.52 2.84 12.96
CA GLN A 72 6.34 3.76 13.77
C GLN A 72 7.40 4.50 12.96
N GLN A 73 8.02 3.85 11.99
CA GLN A 73 9.08 4.45 11.19
C GLN A 73 8.56 5.30 10.03
N TYR A 74 7.50 4.86 9.35
CA TYR A 74 7.04 5.43 8.09
C TYR A 74 5.79 6.32 8.24
N MET A 75 4.88 6.02 9.18
CA MET A 75 3.60 6.71 9.28
C MET A 75 3.50 7.63 10.50
N PHE A 76 3.87 7.19 11.69
CA PHE A 76 3.68 7.98 12.91
C PHE A 76 4.36 9.35 12.87
N PRO A 77 5.57 9.53 12.31
CA PRO A 77 6.17 10.86 12.17
C PRO A 77 5.35 11.82 11.30
N LEU A 78 4.57 11.29 10.35
CA LEU A 78 3.65 12.10 9.56
C LEU A 78 2.37 12.44 10.36
N LEU A 79 1.84 11.49 11.13
CA LEU A 79 0.64 11.70 11.95
C LEU A 79 0.83 12.75 13.06
N GLU A 80 2.06 12.97 13.51
CA GLU A 80 2.39 14.02 14.46
C GLU A 80 2.30 15.43 13.87
N ARG A 81 2.36 15.56 12.54
CA ARG A 81 2.47 16.84 11.84
C ARG A 81 1.30 17.17 10.93
N TYR A 82 0.52 16.19 10.56
CA TYR A 82 -0.54 16.31 9.57
C TYR A 82 -1.87 15.77 10.09
N THR A 83 -2.97 16.34 9.62
CA THR A 83 -4.31 15.86 9.93
C THR A 83 -4.53 14.48 9.31
N SER A 84 -5.20 13.58 10.04
CA SER A 84 -5.37 12.20 9.58
C SER A 84 -6.73 11.62 9.91
N ASP A 85 -7.17 10.69 9.07
CA ASP A 85 -8.33 9.82 9.31
C ASP A 85 -7.91 8.35 9.13
N LEU A 86 -8.02 7.56 10.19
CA LEU A 86 -7.46 6.22 10.26
C LEU A 86 -8.53 5.20 10.60
N GLY A 87 -8.77 4.23 9.69
CA GLY A 87 -9.69 3.11 9.88
C GLY A 87 -8.96 1.77 9.98
N GLY A 88 -9.57 0.81 10.68
CA GLY A 88 -9.06 -0.53 10.86
C GLY A 88 -8.69 -0.88 12.31
N PRO A 89 -8.45 -2.16 12.60
CA PRO A 89 -8.08 -2.60 13.95
C PRO A 89 -6.88 -1.84 14.52
N ASN A 90 -6.99 -1.44 15.77
CA ASN A 90 -5.99 -0.66 16.53
C ASN A 90 -5.70 0.74 15.93
N THR A 91 -6.66 1.31 15.20
CA THR A 91 -6.63 2.68 14.73
C THR A 91 -7.72 3.52 15.40
N GLN A 92 -7.75 4.81 15.07
CA GLN A 92 -8.67 5.79 15.66
C GLN A 92 -10.16 5.39 15.54
N ARG A 93 -10.57 4.89 14.37
CA ARG A 93 -11.97 4.50 14.11
C ARG A 93 -12.29 3.04 14.43
N GLY A 94 -11.29 2.19 14.62
CA GLY A 94 -11.51 0.75 14.66
C GLY A 94 -11.95 0.19 13.29
N HIS A 95 -12.68 -0.93 13.31
CA HIS A 95 -13.22 -1.52 12.07
C HIS A 95 -14.16 -0.57 11.35
N VAL A 96 -14.01 -0.48 10.03
CA VAL A 96 -14.85 0.32 9.14
C VAL A 96 -15.44 -0.56 8.04
N ASP A 97 -16.61 -0.18 7.56
CA ASP A 97 -17.24 -0.79 6.39
C ASP A 97 -16.66 -0.24 5.07
N ASP A 98 -16.97 -0.87 3.95
CA ASP A 98 -16.44 -0.48 2.65
C ASP A 98 -16.77 0.97 2.24
N PRO A 99 -17.99 1.49 2.44
CA PRO A 99 -18.29 2.90 2.17
C PRO A 99 -17.40 3.86 2.98
N THR A 100 -17.24 3.61 4.27
CA THR A 100 -16.37 4.40 5.15
C THR A 100 -14.90 4.26 4.75
N HIS A 101 -14.47 3.05 4.37
CA HIS A 101 -13.12 2.81 3.84
C HIS A 101 -12.85 3.68 2.60
N LYS A 102 -13.73 3.63 1.60
CA LYS A 102 -13.62 4.49 0.40
C LYS A 102 -13.56 5.96 0.79
N GLN A 103 -14.43 6.40 1.69
CA GLN A 103 -14.50 7.81 2.11
C GLN A 103 -13.21 8.29 2.79
N ILE A 104 -12.62 7.49 3.68
CA ILE A 104 -11.33 7.81 4.31
C ILE A 104 -10.24 8.03 3.25
N LEU A 105 -10.16 7.14 2.26
CA LEU A 105 -9.14 7.24 1.23
C LEU A 105 -9.41 8.42 0.28
N VAL A 106 -10.64 8.60 -0.19
CA VAL A 106 -10.99 9.65 -1.16
C VAL A 106 -10.81 11.05 -0.57
N ASN A 107 -11.09 11.23 0.71
CA ASN A 107 -11.00 12.53 1.38
C ASN A 107 -9.59 12.92 1.84
N ALA A 108 -8.58 12.09 1.57
CA ALA A 108 -7.18 12.35 1.98
C ALA A 108 -6.33 12.91 0.85
N LYS A 109 -5.36 13.79 1.16
CA LYS A 109 -4.36 14.21 0.18
C LYS A 109 -3.41 13.09 -0.20
N ILE A 110 -3.02 12.25 0.76
CA ILE A 110 -2.14 11.11 0.53
C ILE A 110 -2.64 9.88 1.31
N CYS A 111 -2.44 8.70 0.73
CA CYS A 111 -2.76 7.42 1.36
C CYS A 111 -1.49 6.58 1.53
N PRO A 112 -0.96 6.43 2.76
CA PRO A 112 0.24 5.65 3.01
C PRO A 112 0.12 4.18 2.56
N ILE A 113 1.12 3.71 1.80
CA ILE A 113 1.24 2.31 1.36
C ILE A 113 2.46 1.73 2.07
N ILE A 114 2.22 1.21 3.28
CA ILE A 114 3.27 0.63 4.13
C ILE A 114 3.02 -0.84 4.37
N ASN A 115 4.07 -1.63 4.25
CA ASN A 115 4.07 -3.08 4.42
C ASN A 115 4.72 -3.48 5.75
N ALA A 116 4.43 -4.69 6.24
CA ALA A 116 5.23 -5.29 7.29
C ALA A 116 6.68 -5.52 6.78
N PRO A 117 7.70 -5.49 7.66
CA PRO A 117 9.10 -5.64 7.24
C PRO A 117 9.36 -6.86 6.37
N SER A 118 8.80 -8.04 6.74
CA SER A 118 8.96 -9.27 5.95
C SER A 118 8.35 -9.17 4.55
N TRP A 119 7.22 -8.50 4.40
CA TRP A 119 6.59 -8.28 3.09
C TRP A 119 7.41 -7.34 2.21
N ARG A 120 8.01 -6.33 2.82
CA ARG A 120 8.90 -5.40 2.11
C ARG A 120 10.17 -6.11 1.62
N GLU A 121 10.78 -6.96 2.45
CA GLU A 121 11.95 -7.77 2.10
C GLU A 121 11.64 -8.75 0.96
N GLU A 122 10.44 -9.32 0.95
CA GLU A 122 9.95 -10.24 -0.09
C GLU A 122 9.37 -9.50 -1.31
N LYS A 123 9.46 -8.17 -1.37
CA LYS A 123 8.88 -7.32 -2.42
C LYS A 123 7.36 -7.49 -2.57
N GLY A 124 6.65 -7.85 -1.50
CA GLY A 124 5.21 -8.00 -1.52
C GLY A 124 4.48 -6.67 -1.70
N LEU A 125 3.31 -6.73 -2.34
CA LEU A 125 2.36 -5.63 -2.41
C LEU A 125 1.07 -6.01 -1.70
N MET A 126 0.61 -5.14 -0.82
CA MET A 126 -0.67 -5.32 -0.13
C MET A 126 -1.84 -4.83 -1.00
N ASP A 127 -3.04 -5.36 -0.75
CA ASP A 127 -4.31 -4.95 -1.37
C ASP A 127 -4.56 -3.42 -1.33
N ARG A 128 -4.06 -2.75 -0.30
CA ARG A 128 -4.11 -1.29 -0.14
C ARG A 128 -3.47 -0.55 -1.31
N PHE A 129 -2.40 -1.08 -1.88
CA PHE A 129 -1.78 -0.51 -3.07
C PHE A 129 -2.81 -0.35 -4.19
N TRP A 130 -3.54 -1.42 -4.48
CA TRP A 130 -4.56 -1.44 -5.52
C TRP A 130 -5.76 -0.56 -5.17
N SER A 131 -6.24 -0.65 -3.93
CA SER A 131 -7.41 0.11 -3.46
C SER A 131 -7.23 1.62 -3.61
N ILE A 132 -6.05 2.14 -3.33
CA ILE A 132 -5.75 3.57 -3.41
C ILE A 132 -5.84 4.06 -4.86
N PHE A 133 -5.16 3.39 -5.77
CA PHE A 133 -5.11 3.83 -7.17
C PHE A 133 -6.42 3.59 -7.92
N THR A 134 -7.15 2.51 -7.61
CA THR A 134 -8.49 2.27 -8.18
C THR A 134 -9.51 3.33 -7.75
N LEU A 135 -9.29 3.99 -6.61
CA LEU A 135 -10.11 5.12 -6.15
C LEU A 135 -9.65 6.49 -6.66
N GLY A 136 -8.69 6.54 -7.60
CA GLY A 136 -8.16 7.80 -8.11
C GLY A 136 -7.33 8.57 -7.09
N ARG A 137 -6.76 7.89 -6.13
CA ARG A 137 -5.95 8.47 -5.06
C ARG A 137 -4.48 8.17 -5.25
N PHE A 138 -3.64 8.89 -4.49
CA PHE A 138 -2.20 8.79 -4.53
C PHE A 138 -1.63 8.26 -3.21
N GLY A 139 -0.56 7.48 -3.30
CA GLY A 139 0.21 7.03 -2.17
C GLY A 139 1.69 6.83 -2.51
N VAL A 140 2.56 7.01 -1.53
CA VAL A 140 3.95 6.58 -1.59
C VAL A 140 4.02 5.16 -1.09
N ALA A 141 4.70 4.28 -1.83
CA ALA A 141 4.91 2.89 -1.45
C ALA A 141 6.29 2.71 -0.78
N ASP A 142 6.37 1.74 0.13
CA ASP A 142 7.60 1.37 0.84
C ASP A 142 8.22 0.07 0.32
N SER A 143 7.72 -0.47 -0.79
CA SER A 143 8.18 -1.75 -1.35
C SER A 143 8.59 -1.60 -2.80
N LEU A 144 9.82 -2.01 -3.11
CA LEU A 144 10.34 -2.11 -4.48
C LEU A 144 9.57 -3.11 -5.35
N GLY A 145 8.75 -3.98 -4.76
CA GLY A 145 7.85 -4.86 -5.49
C GLY A 145 6.84 -4.13 -6.38
N ALA A 146 6.61 -2.84 -6.14
CA ALA A 146 5.80 -2.03 -7.04
C ALA A 146 6.38 -1.96 -8.45
N TYR A 147 7.70 -1.97 -8.59
CA TYR A 147 8.39 -1.94 -9.89
C TYR A 147 8.38 -3.27 -10.64
N ASP A 148 7.95 -4.36 -10.02
CA ASP A 148 7.72 -5.63 -10.71
C ASP A 148 6.44 -5.56 -11.57
N PHE A 149 5.53 -4.59 -11.28
CA PHE A 149 4.25 -4.39 -11.97
C PHE A 149 4.14 -3.04 -12.69
N TYR A 150 4.83 -2.00 -12.22
CA TYR A 150 4.71 -0.62 -12.69
C TYR A 150 6.07 0.00 -12.96
N ASN A 151 6.11 0.98 -13.85
CA ASN A 151 7.34 1.73 -14.12
C ASN A 151 7.58 2.82 -13.05
N GLU A 152 8.81 3.31 -12.95
CA GLU A 152 9.20 4.38 -12.02
C GLU A 152 8.45 5.70 -12.24
N ASP A 153 7.90 5.91 -13.42
CA ASP A 153 7.10 7.08 -13.77
C ASP A 153 5.58 6.89 -13.56
N GLU A 154 5.17 5.73 -13.05
CA GLU A 154 3.79 5.38 -12.72
C GLU A 154 3.55 5.33 -11.21
N VAL A 155 4.56 4.97 -10.42
CA VAL A 155 4.45 4.86 -8.96
C VAL A 155 5.63 5.53 -8.27
N VAL A 156 5.40 6.02 -7.07
CA VAL A 156 6.45 6.59 -6.22
C VAL A 156 6.77 5.59 -5.10
N VAL A 157 8.01 5.14 -5.08
CA VAL A 157 8.51 4.17 -4.09
C VAL A 157 9.66 4.79 -3.32
N ALA A 158 9.59 4.70 -2.01
CA ALA A 158 10.69 5.09 -1.12
C ALA A 158 11.52 3.87 -0.72
N THR A 159 12.83 4.06 -0.65
CA THR A 159 13.80 3.03 -0.29
C THR A 159 14.22 3.05 1.18
N SER A 160 13.88 4.15 1.87
CA SER A 160 14.10 4.31 3.32
C SER A 160 12.93 5.00 3.99
N ALA A 161 12.89 4.98 5.33
CA ALA A 161 11.87 5.66 6.10
C ALA A 161 11.99 7.19 5.98
N GLU A 162 13.21 7.70 5.94
CA GLU A 162 13.49 9.12 5.77
C GLU A 162 12.97 9.62 4.42
N GLU A 163 13.34 8.92 3.34
CA GLU A 163 12.88 9.22 1.99
C GLU A 163 11.34 9.14 1.88
N TYR A 164 10.74 8.14 2.55
CA TYR A 164 9.28 7.99 2.58
C TYR A 164 8.59 9.21 3.19
N ILE A 165 9.13 9.71 4.30
CA ILE A 165 8.60 10.88 4.99
C ILE A 165 8.76 12.12 4.10
N GLU A 166 9.94 12.33 3.52
CA GLU A 166 10.23 13.47 2.64
C GLU A 166 9.31 13.49 1.41
N LEU A 167 9.16 12.35 0.72
CA LEU A 167 8.27 12.21 -0.43
C LEU A 167 6.80 12.43 -0.03
N SER A 168 6.37 11.83 1.09
CA SER A 168 5.01 12.02 1.58
C SER A 168 4.71 13.48 1.88
N GLU A 169 5.60 14.19 2.56
CA GLU A 169 5.46 15.61 2.84
C GLU A 169 5.45 16.45 1.56
N TYR A 170 6.32 16.12 0.61
CA TYR A 170 6.35 16.80 -0.67
C TYR A 170 4.99 16.71 -1.38
N TYR A 171 4.41 15.51 -1.47
CA TYR A 171 3.15 15.30 -2.15
C TYR A 171 1.93 15.80 -1.37
N ILE A 172 1.96 15.85 -0.04
CA ILE A 172 0.93 16.53 0.78
C ILE A 172 0.88 18.03 0.46
N LYS A 173 2.05 18.65 0.30
CA LYS A 173 2.18 20.09 0.01
C LYS A 173 1.95 20.44 -1.47
N ASN A 174 2.15 19.49 -2.37
CA ASN A 174 2.11 19.68 -3.83
C ASN A 174 1.16 18.65 -4.48
N VAL A 175 -0.14 18.73 -4.15
CA VAL A 175 -1.14 17.78 -4.61
C VAL A 175 -1.21 17.69 -6.15
N ASP A 176 -1.03 18.81 -6.85
CA ASP A 176 -1.00 18.87 -8.31
C ASP A 176 0.06 17.96 -8.94
N LYS A 177 1.16 17.68 -8.23
CA LYS A 177 2.23 16.79 -8.69
C LYS A 177 1.87 15.30 -8.62
N GLN A 178 0.76 14.94 -7.97
CA GLN A 178 0.26 13.57 -7.91
C GLN A 178 -0.45 13.15 -9.20
N LEU A 179 -1.09 14.10 -9.91
CA LEU A 179 -1.96 13.83 -11.05
C LEU A 179 -1.32 12.94 -12.13
N PRO A 180 -0.08 13.20 -12.59
CA PRO A 180 0.52 12.38 -13.65
C PRO A 180 0.67 10.89 -13.25
N PHE A 181 0.96 10.61 -11.99
CA PHE A 181 1.08 9.23 -11.49
C PHE A 181 -0.29 8.55 -11.44
N ILE A 182 -1.30 9.24 -10.89
CA ILE A 182 -2.66 8.70 -10.80
C ILE A 182 -3.21 8.37 -12.19
N GLU A 183 -3.05 9.27 -13.16
CA GLU A 183 -3.53 9.06 -14.53
C GLU A 183 -2.85 7.87 -15.21
N LYS A 184 -1.53 7.75 -15.10
CA LYS A 184 -0.76 6.66 -15.70
C LYS A 184 -1.14 5.31 -15.11
N ILE A 185 -1.15 5.21 -13.78
CA ILE A 185 -1.47 3.94 -13.12
C ILE A 185 -2.94 3.54 -13.34
N GLN A 186 -3.87 4.48 -13.32
CA GLN A 186 -5.27 4.20 -13.64
C GLN A 186 -5.47 3.76 -15.09
N LYS A 187 -4.74 4.38 -16.04
CA LYS A 187 -4.76 3.95 -17.43
C LYS A 187 -4.31 2.49 -17.53
N ARG A 188 -3.18 2.14 -16.93
CA ARG A 188 -2.65 0.78 -16.92
C ARG A 188 -3.62 -0.21 -16.27
N ILE A 189 -4.20 0.13 -15.11
CA ILE A 189 -5.19 -0.72 -14.43
C ILE A 189 -6.38 -1.02 -15.35
N ARG A 190 -6.86 -0.05 -16.11
CA ARG A 190 -7.99 -0.23 -17.02
C ARG A 190 -7.66 -1.03 -18.29
N GLU A 191 -6.42 -0.97 -18.76
CA GLU A 191 -5.99 -1.59 -20.01
C GLU A 191 -5.46 -3.02 -19.83
N GLU A 192 -4.88 -3.32 -18.67
CA GLU A 192 -4.16 -4.59 -18.47
C GLU A 192 -4.84 -5.53 -17.44
N TYR A 193 -5.73 -5.00 -16.58
CA TYR A 193 -6.41 -5.76 -15.53
C TYR A 193 -7.93 -5.59 -15.56
#